data_1e005d8096493355d6aeefcb0f573bfd
#
_entry.id   1e005d8096493355d6aeefcb0f573bfd
#
_cell.length_a   1.000
_cell.length_b   1.000
_cell.length_c   1.000
_cell.angle_alpha   90.00
_cell.angle_beta   90.00
_cell.angle_gamma   90.00
#
_symmetry.space_group_name_H-M   'P 1'
#
loop_
_entity.id
_entity.type
_entity.pdbx_description
1 polymer ?
#
loop_
_entity_poly.entity_id
_entity_poly.type
_entity_poly.pdbx_seq_one_letter_code
_entity_poly.pdbx_strand_id
1 'polypeptide(L)'
;MDSPAVALTDLVKRYGRTVAIDGLTLNAERGAVTAILGPNGAGKTTTVEICEGFRRPDGGTVRVLGLDPARQAAELKPRIGVMLQSGGVPPAVRAGEWLRLVARFHAHPLDPAALLDRLGLTEHARTPYRRLSGGQQQRLSLAAAVIGRPELVFLDEPTAGLDPQARHACWDVVAELRARGVSTVLTTHHMDEAEKLADKVVIIDRGTVVSEGSPQALTGAERQLRFRARPGLDLDELLTALPTGSTAKESPSGHYVIEGHVGPELLGTVTTWCAAEGVTADDLSVERRTLEDVFLELTGRELR
;
A
#
# COMPACT_ATOMS: atom_id res chain seq x y z
N MET A 1 -18.12 15.57 -14.20
CA MET A 1 -17.23 14.79 -13.30
C MET A 1 -15.94 14.58 -14.06
N ASP A 2 -14.81 14.97 -13.49
CA ASP A 2 -13.51 14.70 -14.11
C ASP A 2 -13.28 13.18 -14.17
N SER A 3 -12.73 12.71 -15.30
CA SER A 3 -12.40 11.29 -15.45
C SER A 3 -11.30 10.88 -14.45
N PRO A 4 -11.33 9.67 -13.89
CA PRO A 4 -10.33 9.21 -12.94
C PRO A 4 -8.92 9.24 -13.54
N ALA A 5 -7.90 9.28 -12.67
CA ALA A 5 -6.50 9.22 -13.09
C ALA A 5 -6.16 7.86 -13.71
N VAL A 6 -6.72 6.78 -13.13
CA VAL A 6 -6.64 5.41 -13.67
C VAL A 6 -8.04 4.82 -13.66
N ALA A 7 -8.44 4.21 -14.78
CA ALA A 7 -9.67 3.42 -14.89
C ALA A 7 -9.34 2.07 -15.54
N LEU A 8 -9.64 1.00 -14.82
CA LEU A 8 -9.55 -0.38 -15.27
C LEU A 8 -10.94 -0.98 -15.28
N THR A 9 -11.32 -1.65 -16.38
CA THR A 9 -12.60 -2.34 -16.50
C THR A 9 -12.38 -3.73 -17.04
N ASP A 10 -12.81 -4.74 -16.26
CA ASP A 10 -12.74 -6.17 -16.60
C ASP A 10 -11.36 -6.60 -17.10
N LEU A 11 -10.30 -6.06 -16.47
CA LEU A 11 -8.92 -6.29 -16.88
C LEU A 11 -8.55 -7.75 -16.70
N VAL A 12 -7.97 -8.34 -17.75
CA VAL A 12 -7.49 -9.75 -17.72
C VAL A 12 -6.03 -9.80 -18.16
N LYS A 13 -5.23 -10.59 -17.42
CA LYS A 13 -3.84 -10.90 -17.80
C LYS A 13 -3.49 -12.33 -17.48
N ARG A 14 -2.90 -13.01 -18.45
CA ARG A 14 -2.49 -14.42 -18.36
C ARG A 14 -1.02 -14.59 -18.71
N TYR A 15 -0.35 -15.49 -18.02
CA TYR A 15 1.01 -15.94 -18.30
C TYR A 15 1.00 -17.46 -18.47
N GLY A 16 0.93 -17.91 -19.71
CA GLY A 16 0.73 -19.33 -20.00
C GLY A 16 -0.58 -19.85 -19.39
N ARG A 17 -0.47 -20.74 -18.40
CA ARG A 17 -1.63 -21.30 -17.69
C ARG A 17 -2.04 -20.50 -16.46
N THR A 18 -1.21 -19.56 -16.03
CA THR A 18 -1.48 -18.76 -14.81
C THR A 18 -2.28 -17.52 -15.17
N VAL A 19 -3.42 -17.33 -14.52
CA VAL A 19 -4.22 -16.11 -14.59
C VAL A 19 -3.69 -15.18 -13.49
N ALA A 20 -3.03 -14.09 -13.89
CA ALA A 20 -2.48 -13.10 -12.94
C ALA A 20 -3.50 -12.03 -12.59
N ILE A 21 -4.41 -11.70 -13.51
CA ILE A 21 -5.51 -10.75 -13.33
C ILE A 21 -6.73 -11.35 -13.99
N ASP A 22 -7.87 -11.39 -13.28
CA ASP A 22 -9.10 -12.05 -13.71
C ASP A 22 -10.33 -11.15 -13.54
N GLY A 23 -10.57 -10.28 -14.54
CA GLY A 23 -11.72 -9.38 -14.54
C GLY A 23 -11.59 -8.21 -13.54
N LEU A 24 -10.36 -7.73 -13.29
CA LEU A 24 -10.12 -6.68 -12.30
C LEU A 24 -10.68 -5.34 -12.78
N THR A 25 -11.56 -4.75 -11.97
CA THR A 25 -12.15 -3.41 -12.19
C THR A 25 -11.79 -2.53 -11.00
N LEU A 26 -11.15 -1.38 -11.26
CA LEU A 26 -10.83 -0.38 -10.25
C LEU A 26 -10.67 1.02 -10.85
N ASN A 27 -10.89 2.03 -10.02
CA ASN A 27 -10.62 3.43 -10.37
C ASN A 27 -9.72 4.07 -9.30
N ALA A 28 -8.73 4.86 -9.77
CA ALA A 28 -7.95 5.77 -8.93
C ALA A 28 -8.32 7.21 -9.29
N GLU A 29 -8.71 7.98 -8.29
CA GLU A 29 -9.19 9.35 -8.49
C GLU A 29 -8.03 10.33 -8.73
N ARG A 30 -8.34 11.46 -9.40
CA ARG A 30 -7.35 12.51 -9.62
C ARG A 30 -7.00 13.22 -8.32
N GLY A 31 -5.72 13.55 -8.14
CA GLY A 31 -5.21 14.27 -6.97
C GLY A 31 -5.28 13.49 -5.66
N ALA A 32 -5.61 12.18 -5.73
CA ALA A 32 -5.74 11.30 -4.58
C ALA A 32 -4.65 10.22 -4.58
N VAL A 33 -4.42 9.63 -3.42
CA VAL A 33 -3.54 8.49 -3.21
C VAL A 33 -4.38 7.22 -3.17
N THR A 34 -4.17 6.31 -4.12
CA THR A 34 -4.79 4.99 -4.16
C THR A 34 -3.74 3.93 -3.83
N ALA A 35 -3.94 3.20 -2.74
CA ALA A 35 -3.09 2.08 -2.36
C ALA A 35 -3.69 0.75 -2.84
N ILE A 36 -2.90 -0.07 -3.52
CA ILE A 36 -3.26 -1.42 -3.92
C ILE A 36 -2.56 -2.40 -2.99
N LEU A 37 -3.35 -3.09 -2.17
CA LEU A 37 -2.90 -4.10 -1.22
C LEU A 37 -3.21 -5.49 -1.74
N GLY A 38 -2.42 -6.47 -1.32
CA GLY A 38 -2.67 -7.87 -1.66
C GLY A 38 -1.45 -8.74 -1.38
N PRO A 39 -1.61 -10.06 -1.26
CA PRO A 39 -0.51 -10.98 -1.04
C PRO A 39 0.44 -11.01 -2.25
N ASN A 40 1.61 -11.63 -2.07
CA ASN A 40 2.52 -11.88 -3.19
C ASN A 40 1.84 -12.77 -4.23
N GLY A 41 1.92 -12.36 -5.50
CA GLY A 41 1.25 -13.04 -6.60
C GLY A 41 -0.23 -12.66 -6.80
N ALA A 42 -0.80 -11.72 -6.04
CA ALA A 42 -2.17 -11.26 -6.22
C ALA A 42 -2.41 -10.47 -7.52
N GLY A 43 -1.36 -10.07 -8.23
CA GLY A 43 -1.46 -9.31 -9.48
C GLY A 43 -1.14 -7.81 -9.36
N LYS A 44 -0.70 -7.31 -8.19
CA LYS A 44 -0.39 -5.88 -7.94
C LYS A 44 0.57 -5.29 -8.98
N THR A 45 1.79 -5.81 -9.03
CA THR A 45 2.84 -5.36 -9.97
C THR A 45 2.39 -5.50 -11.42
N THR A 46 1.72 -6.61 -11.77
CA THR A 46 1.18 -6.80 -13.13
C THR A 46 0.15 -5.72 -13.49
N THR A 47 -0.73 -5.35 -12.55
CA THR A 47 -1.72 -4.29 -12.75
C THR A 47 -1.05 -2.94 -12.98
N VAL A 48 -0.05 -2.60 -12.16
CA VAL A 48 0.71 -1.36 -12.28
C VAL A 48 1.50 -1.34 -13.60
N GLU A 49 2.23 -2.39 -13.97
CA GLU A 49 2.98 -2.50 -15.23
C GLU A 49 2.09 -2.34 -16.48
N ILE A 50 0.83 -2.78 -16.40
CA ILE A 50 -0.14 -2.55 -17.49
C ILE A 50 -0.53 -1.07 -17.56
N CYS A 51 -0.77 -0.41 -16.42
CA CYS A 51 -1.07 1.02 -16.37
C CYS A 51 0.10 1.88 -16.88
N GLU A 52 1.32 1.48 -16.62
CA GLU A 52 2.55 2.12 -17.08
C GLU A 52 2.84 1.90 -18.58
N GLY A 53 2.13 0.93 -19.19
CA GLY A 53 2.32 0.55 -20.59
C GLY A 53 3.50 -0.40 -20.83
N PHE A 54 4.09 -0.99 -19.79
CA PHE A 54 5.13 -2.02 -19.93
C PHE A 54 4.56 -3.37 -20.33
N ARG A 55 3.28 -3.61 -20.03
CA ARG A 55 2.59 -4.85 -20.40
C ARG A 55 1.28 -4.55 -21.10
N ARG A 56 0.88 -5.44 -21.98
CA ARG A 56 -0.43 -5.40 -22.63
C ARG A 56 -1.40 -6.32 -21.89
N PRO A 57 -2.63 -5.90 -21.62
CA PRO A 57 -3.67 -6.78 -21.13
C PRO A 57 -4.07 -7.79 -22.22
N ASP A 58 -4.64 -8.91 -21.79
CA ASP A 58 -5.22 -9.93 -22.67
C ASP A 58 -6.75 -9.74 -22.84
N GLY A 59 -7.38 -8.94 -21.97
CA GLY A 59 -8.78 -8.54 -22.03
C GLY A 59 -9.06 -7.31 -21.18
N GLY A 60 -10.26 -6.76 -21.35
CA GLY A 60 -10.69 -5.55 -20.66
C GLY A 60 -10.15 -4.25 -21.25
N THR A 61 -10.30 -3.17 -20.50
CA THR A 61 -9.85 -1.83 -20.90
C THR A 61 -9.04 -1.14 -19.82
N VAL A 62 -8.06 -0.34 -20.25
CA VAL A 62 -7.19 0.47 -19.38
C VAL A 62 -7.21 1.91 -19.89
N ARG A 63 -7.41 2.85 -18.98
CA ARG A 63 -7.24 4.28 -19.25
C ARG A 63 -6.41 4.89 -18.13
N VAL A 64 -5.37 5.60 -18.51
CA VAL A 64 -4.48 6.34 -17.59
C VAL A 64 -4.46 7.79 -18.06
N LEU A 65 -4.90 8.71 -17.21
CA LEU A 65 -5.13 10.11 -17.56
C LEU A 65 -6.02 10.27 -18.83
N GLY A 66 -6.95 9.32 -19.03
CA GLY A 66 -7.81 9.25 -20.20
C GLY A 66 -7.20 8.57 -21.44
N LEU A 67 -5.90 8.27 -21.41
CA LEU A 67 -5.14 7.69 -22.53
C LEU A 67 -5.04 6.16 -22.42
N ASP A 68 -4.90 5.49 -23.55
CA ASP A 68 -4.57 4.06 -23.61
C ASP A 68 -3.05 3.88 -23.51
N PRO A 69 -2.52 3.26 -22.43
CA PRO A 69 -1.08 3.16 -22.22
C PRO A 69 -0.33 2.40 -23.33
N ALA A 70 -1.00 1.44 -23.98
CA ALA A 70 -0.40 0.61 -25.02
C ALA A 70 -0.37 1.32 -26.39
N ARG A 71 -1.34 2.21 -26.65
CA ARG A 71 -1.52 2.87 -27.94
C ARG A 71 -1.05 4.32 -27.95
N GLN A 72 -1.14 5.00 -26.81
CA GLN A 72 -0.83 6.43 -26.66
C GLN A 72 0.36 6.68 -25.72
N ALA A 73 1.32 5.76 -25.71
CA ALA A 73 2.48 5.80 -24.81
C ALA A 73 3.30 7.10 -24.94
N ALA A 74 3.41 7.66 -26.16
CA ALA A 74 4.16 8.89 -26.40
C ALA A 74 3.53 10.12 -25.73
N GLU A 75 2.20 10.17 -25.64
CA GLU A 75 1.46 11.23 -24.96
C GLU A 75 1.42 11.01 -23.44
N LEU A 76 1.39 9.75 -22.99
CA LEU A 76 1.26 9.39 -21.60
C LEU A 76 2.58 9.52 -20.82
N LYS A 77 3.69 8.98 -21.35
CA LYS A 77 4.97 8.91 -20.66
C LYS A 77 5.49 10.24 -20.08
N PRO A 78 5.36 11.40 -20.76
CA PRO A 78 5.79 12.66 -20.17
C PRO A 78 4.95 13.12 -18.97
N ARG A 79 3.75 12.57 -18.79
CA ARG A 79 2.78 12.97 -17.77
C ARG A 79 2.77 12.07 -16.54
N ILE A 80 3.44 10.93 -16.60
CA ILE A 80 3.52 9.97 -15.50
C ILE A 80 4.93 9.85 -14.95
N GLY A 81 5.04 9.61 -13.66
CA GLY A 81 6.25 9.16 -12.99
C GLY A 81 6.14 7.69 -12.64
N VAL A 82 7.22 6.96 -12.78
CA VAL A 82 7.25 5.52 -12.51
C VAL A 82 8.44 5.18 -11.61
N MET A 83 8.14 4.54 -10.50
CA MET A 83 9.13 3.96 -9.60
C MET A 83 9.05 2.45 -9.69
N LEU A 84 9.99 1.84 -10.38
CA LEU A 84 10.07 0.40 -10.54
C LEU A 84 10.57 -0.28 -9.24
N GLN A 85 10.05 -1.45 -8.94
CA GLN A 85 10.50 -2.28 -7.81
C GLN A 85 12.00 -2.60 -7.88
N SER A 86 12.55 -2.78 -9.07
CA SER A 86 14.00 -3.01 -9.28
C SER A 86 14.45 -2.64 -10.67
N GLY A 87 15.74 -2.32 -10.81
CA GLY A 87 16.34 -2.04 -12.12
C GLY A 87 16.24 -0.59 -12.57
N GLY A 88 16.39 -0.37 -13.88
CA GLY A 88 16.27 0.95 -14.52
C GLY A 88 17.49 1.86 -14.40
N VAL A 89 18.38 1.65 -13.43
CA VAL A 89 19.58 2.49 -13.21
C VAL A 89 20.84 1.71 -13.55
N PRO A 90 21.71 2.21 -14.45
CA PRO A 90 22.98 1.55 -14.74
C PRO A 90 23.87 1.46 -13.50
N PRO A 91 24.46 0.29 -13.18
CA PRO A 91 25.18 0.05 -11.92
C PRO A 91 26.36 0.98 -11.65
N ALA A 92 27.02 1.46 -12.71
CA ALA A 92 28.22 2.29 -12.60
C ALA A 92 27.92 3.79 -12.53
N VAL A 93 26.71 4.23 -12.86
CA VAL A 93 26.35 5.66 -12.88
C VAL A 93 26.23 6.18 -11.45
N ARG A 94 26.67 7.42 -11.22
CA ARG A 94 26.55 8.06 -9.90
C ARG A 94 25.12 8.59 -9.70
N ALA A 95 24.63 8.57 -8.45
CA ALA A 95 23.26 8.97 -8.12
C ALA A 95 22.90 10.36 -8.67
N GLY A 96 23.74 11.37 -8.43
CA GLY A 96 23.49 12.73 -8.91
C GLY A 96 23.61 12.87 -10.43
N GLU A 97 24.46 12.07 -11.09
CA GLU A 97 24.58 12.06 -12.56
C GLU A 97 23.31 11.46 -13.18
N TRP A 98 22.84 10.34 -12.60
CA TRP A 98 21.60 9.71 -13.03
C TRP A 98 20.41 10.65 -12.91
N LEU A 99 20.23 11.28 -11.78
CA LEU A 99 19.10 12.16 -11.57
C LEU A 99 19.13 13.39 -12.49
N ARG A 100 20.32 13.97 -12.72
CA ARG A 100 20.50 15.04 -13.72
C ARG A 100 20.23 14.57 -15.14
N LEU A 101 20.57 13.32 -15.47
CA LEU A 101 20.26 12.75 -16.78
C LEU A 101 18.76 12.60 -16.97
N VAL A 102 18.05 12.03 -15.97
CA VAL A 102 16.58 11.88 -16.04
C VAL A 102 15.91 13.25 -16.15
N ALA A 103 16.37 14.26 -15.40
CA ALA A 103 15.85 15.63 -15.49
C ALA A 103 15.87 16.19 -16.92
N ARG A 104 16.90 15.85 -17.72
CA ARG A 104 17.03 16.34 -19.11
C ARG A 104 15.98 15.81 -20.08
N PHE A 105 15.27 14.75 -19.73
CA PHE A 105 14.15 14.24 -20.54
C PHE A 105 12.87 15.00 -20.31
N HIS A 106 12.82 15.93 -19.35
CA HIS A 106 11.62 16.70 -19.00
C HIS A 106 11.81 18.20 -19.31
N ALA A 107 10.75 18.85 -19.78
CA ALA A 107 10.79 20.25 -20.13
C ALA A 107 10.97 21.19 -18.89
N HIS A 108 10.32 20.83 -17.78
CA HIS A 108 10.30 21.62 -16.54
C HIS A 108 10.58 20.75 -15.31
N PRO A 109 11.76 20.11 -15.21
CA PRO A 109 12.05 19.22 -14.09
C PRO A 109 12.15 19.96 -12.76
N LEU A 110 12.01 19.21 -11.67
CA LEU A 110 12.45 19.66 -10.35
C LEU A 110 13.98 19.76 -10.32
N ASP A 111 14.52 20.56 -9.40
CA ASP A 111 15.96 20.63 -9.20
C ASP A 111 16.50 19.30 -8.64
N PRO A 112 17.41 18.61 -9.34
CA PRO A 112 18.01 17.37 -8.88
C PRO A 112 18.72 17.46 -7.54
N ALA A 113 19.37 18.62 -7.26
CA ALA A 113 20.09 18.80 -6.00
C ALA A 113 19.10 18.92 -4.82
N ALA A 114 18.02 19.68 -4.99
CA ALA A 114 16.96 19.80 -3.98
C ALA A 114 16.26 18.46 -3.71
N LEU A 115 16.04 17.62 -4.74
CA LEU A 115 15.48 16.28 -4.55
C LEU A 115 16.42 15.34 -3.81
N LEU A 116 17.72 15.38 -4.10
CA LEU A 116 18.73 14.60 -3.38
C LEU A 116 18.78 15.01 -1.91
N ASP A 117 18.73 16.30 -1.63
CA ASP A 117 18.71 16.82 -0.27
C ASP A 117 17.45 16.38 0.49
N ARG A 118 16.29 16.59 -0.11
CA ARG A 118 14.98 16.21 0.46
C ARG A 118 14.89 14.71 0.84
N LEU A 119 15.57 13.86 0.07
CA LEU A 119 15.59 12.41 0.28
C LEU A 119 16.84 11.91 1.04
N GLY A 120 17.65 12.82 1.59
CA GLY A 120 18.84 12.48 2.37
C GLY A 120 19.90 11.75 1.55
N LEU A 121 20.10 12.14 0.28
CA LEU A 121 21.06 11.55 -0.65
C LEU A 121 22.18 12.50 -1.07
N THR A 122 22.27 13.68 -0.49
CA THR A 122 23.28 14.72 -0.87
C THR A 122 24.69 14.18 -0.75
N GLU A 123 25.05 13.54 0.36
CA GLU A 123 26.38 12.96 0.57
C GLU A 123 26.68 11.80 -0.37
N HIS A 124 25.65 11.15 -0.89
CA HIS A 124 25.73 10.00 -1.81
C HIS A 124 25.63 10.39 -3.29
N ALA A 125 25.52 11.69 -3.62
CA ALA A 125 25.38 12.17 -5.00
C ALA A 125 26.50 11.71 -5.94
N ARG A 126 27.70 11.47 -5.40
CA ARG A 126 28.87 10.97 -6.15
C ARG A 126 29.05 9.45 -6.06
N THR A 127 28.23 8.75 -5.28
CA THR A 127 28.32 7.30 -5.09
C THR A 127 27.72 6.57 -6.30
N PRO A 128 28.42 5.59 -6.90
CA PRO A 128 27.88 4.73 -7.96
C PRO A 128 26.65 3.96 -7.44
N TYR A 129 25.63 3.78 -8.29
CA TYR A 129 24.37 3.13 -7.93
C TYR A 129 24.57 1.77 -7.25
N ARG A 130 25.45 0.92 -7.77
CA ARG A 130 25.78 -0.40 -7.20
C ARG A 130 26.34 -0.38 -5.78
N ARG A 131 26.82 0.79 -5.31
CA ARG A 131 27.38 0.98 -3.96
C ARG A 131 26.40 1.64 -3.00
N LEU A 132 25.26 2.07 -3.48
CA LEU A 132 24.18 2.55 -2.64
C LEU A 132 23.55 1.38 -1.89
N SER A 133 23.15 1.60 -0.63
CA SER A 133 22.29 0.64 0.07
C SER A 133 20.95 0.48 -0.65
N GLY A 134 20.21 -0.61 -0.39
CA GLY A 134 18.88 -0.82 -0.96
C GLY A 134 17.96 0.38 -0.71
N GLY A 135 17.94 0.91 0.52
CA GLY A 135 17.15 2.08 0.86
C GLY A 135 17.60 3.36 0.15
N GLN A 136 18.90 3.54 -0.13
CA GLN A 136 19.37 4.67 -0.91
C GLN A 136 18.98 4.54 -2.38
N GLN A 137 19.02 3.33 -2.92
CA GLN A 137 18.55 3.03 -4.28
C GLN A 137 17.05 3.32 -4.42
N GLN A 138 16.26 2.91 -3.44
CA GLN A 138 14.82 3.14 -3.39
C GLN A 138 14.48 4.64 -3.40
N ARG A 139 15.13 5.41 -2.53
CA ARG A 139 14.96 6.87 -2.48
C ARG A 139 15.41 7.58 -3.77
N LEU A 140 16.47 7.10 -4.42
CA LEU A 140 16.89 7.61 -5.72
C LEU A 140 15.86 7.30 -6.82
N SER A 141 15.25 6.11 -6.80
CA SER A 141 14.18 5.73 -7.72
C SER A 141 12.94 6.59 -7.54
N LEU A 142 12.55 6.88 -6.29
CA LEU A 142 11.48 7.83 -5.99
C LEU A 142 11.79 9.23 -6.53
N ALA A 143 13.03 9.73 -6.31
CA ALA A 143 13.46 11.02 -6.86
C ALA A 143 13.32 11.07 -8.39
N ALA A 144 13.72 9.99 -9.07
CA ALA A 144 13.61 9.90 -10.52
C ALA A 144 12.15 9.86 -11.00
N ALA A 145 11.25 9.21 -10.25
CA ALA A 145 9.82 9.15 -10.58
C ALA A 145 9.14 10.51 -10.50
N VAL A 146 9.54 11.38 -9.58
CA VAL A 146 8.86 12.67 -9.35
C VAL A 146 9.53 13.86 -10.04
N ILE A 147 10.75 13.70 -10.55
CA ILE A 147 11.57 14.81 -11.09
C ILE A 147 10.91 15.54 -12.26
N GLY A 148 10.11 14.83 -13.07
CA GLY A 148 9.42 15.37 -14.25
C GLY A 148 8.17 16.20 -13.94
N ARG A 149 7.81 16.40 -12.67
CA ARG A 149 6.53 17.02 -12.24
C ARG A 149 5.33 16.31 -12.85
N PRO A 150 5.18 14.99 -12.64
CA PRO A 150 4.11 14.21 -13.26
C PRO A 150 2.73 14.62 -12.73
N GLU A 151 1.68 14.32 -13.51
CA GLU A 151 0.27 14.41 -13.10
C GLU A 151 -0.16 13.16 -12.29
N LEU A 152 0.50 12.03 -12.54
CA LEU A 152 0.27 10.75 -11.88
C LEU A 152 1.60 10.05 -11.63
N VAL A 153 1.77 9.48 -10.44
CA VAL A 153 2.95 8.67 -10.07
C VAL A 153 2.52 7.25 -9.73
N PHE A 154 3.21 6.28 -10.30
CA PHE A 154 3.14 4.88 -9.90
C PHE A 154 4.34 4.54 -9.02
N LEU A 155 4.08 3.98 -7.84
CA LEU A 155 5.08 3.63 -6.84
C LEU A 155 4.92 2.15 -6.47
N ASP A 156 5.80 1.30 -6.98
CA ASP A 156 5.78 -0.12 -6.65
C ASP A 156 6.64 -0.39 -5.41
N GLU A 157 5.98 -0.65 -4.26
CA GLU A 157 6.59 -0.87 -2.95
C GLU A 157 7.62 0.20 -2.54
N PRO A 158 7.23 1.50 -2.46
CA PRO A 158 8.16 2.62 -2.33
C PRO A 158 9.01 2.61 -1.06
N THR A 159 8.59 1.92 -0.01
CA THR A 159 9.27 1.89 1.28
C THR A 159 9.82 0.52 1.66
N ALA A 160 9.80 -0.45 0.75
CA ALA A 160 10.32 -1.78 1.02
C ALA A 160 11.81 -1.74 1.40
N GLY A 161 12.15 -2.37 2.54
CA GLY A 161 13.52 -2.43 3.03
C GLY A 161 14.11 -1.12 3.53
N LEU A 162 13.30 -0.07 3.75
CA LEU A 162 13.73 1.18 4.35
C LEU A 162 13.73 1.10 5.87
N ASP A 163 14.70 1.77 6.49
CA ASP A 163 14.62 2.08 7.91
C ASP A 163 13.46 3.07 8.21
N PRO A 164 13.00 3.18 9.47
CA PRO A 164 11.86 4.02 9.82
C PRO A 164 12.02 5.50 9.41
N GLN A 165 13.22 6.06 9.52
CA GLN A 165 13.47 7.46 9.17
C GLN A 165 13.37 7.68 7.66
N ALA A 166 13.97 6.80 6.87
CA ALA A 166 13.90 6.86 5.41
C ALA A 166 12.46 6.64 4.90
N ARG A 167 11.70 5.75 5.55
CA ARG A 167 10.28 5.51 5.27
C ARG A 167 9.45 6.79 5.45
N HIS A 168 9.62 7.48 6.58
CA HIS A 168 8.93 8.76 6.83
C HIS A 168 9.26 9.81 5.77
N ALA A 169 10.54 9.94 5.38
CA ALA A 169 10.92 10.87 4.31
C ALA A 169 10.23 10.55 2.97
N CYS A 170 10.05 9.28 2.62
CA CYS A 170 9.28 8.87 1.44
C CYS A 170 7.78 9.22 1.59
N TRP A 171 7.19 8.98 2.75
CA TRP A 171 5.81 9.33 3.03
C TRP A 171 5.54 10.82 2.92
N ASP A 172 6.47 11.66 3.41
CA ASP A 172 6.39 13.11 3.28
C ASP A 172 6.38 13.56 1.81
N VAL A 173 7.20 12.91 0.96
CA VAL A 173 7.16 13.19 -0.49
C VAL A 173 5.82 12.82 -1.11
N VAL A 174 5.24 11.67 -0.76
CA VAL A 174 3.90 11.28 -1.25
C VAL A 174 2.82 12.25 -0.77
N ALA A 175 2.88 12.67 0.49
CA ALA A 175 1.95 13.66 1.05
C ALA A 175 2.08 15.04 0.36
N GLU A 176 3.30 15.47 0.03
CA GLU A 176 3.53 16.70 -0.74
C GLU A 176 2.99 16.60 -2.18
N LEU A 177 3.16 15.46 -2.85
CA LEU A 177 2.58 15.19 -4.17
C LEU A 177 1.06 15.34 -4.13
N ARG A 178 0.41 14.69 -3.16
CA ARG A 178 -1.04 14.78 -2.92
C ARG A 178 -1.47 16.23 -2.69
N ALA A 179 -0.78 16.96 -1.82
CA ALA A 179 -1.09 18.36 -1.51
C ALA A 179 -1.00 19.28 -2.75
N ARG A 180 -0.20 18.90 -3.75
CA ARG A 180 -0.07 19.58 -5.05
C ARG A 180 -1.04 19.07 -6.12
N GLY A 181 -1.96 18.18 -5.77
CA GLY A 181 -2.95 17.61 -6.69
C GLY A 181 -2.39 16.53 -7.63
N VAL A 182 -1.20 15.98 -7.35
CA VAL A 182 -0.64 14.87 -8.12
C VAL A 182 -1.32 13.57 -7.67
N SER A 183 -1.86 12.83 -8.62
CA SER A 183 -2.43 11.51 -8.36
C SER A 183 -1.32 10.50 -8.05
N THR A 184 -1.56 9.59 -7.11
CA THR A 184 -0.58 8.54 -6.78
C THR A 184 -1.27 7.19 -6.73
N VAL A 185 -0.71 6.21 -7.42
CA VAL A 185 -1.06 4.80 -7.27
C VAL A 185 0.14 4.10 -6.68
N LEU A 186 0.00 3.53 -5.51
CA LEU A 186 1.09 2.80 -4.86
C LEU A 186 0.67 1.35 -4.57
N THR A 187 1.63 0.45 -4.71
CA THR A 187 1.49 -0.91 -4.17
C THR A 187 2.27 -0.98 -2.87
N THR A 188 1.74 -1.67 -1.89
CA THR A 188 2.47 -1.93 -0.65
C THR A 188 1.97 -3.21 0.01
N HIS A 189 2.83 -3.81 0.82
CA HIS A 189 2.47 -4.84 1.79
C HIS A 189 2.51 -4.28 3.23
N HIS A 190 2.84 -3.00 3.41
CA HIS A 190 2.83 -2.30 4.69
C HIS A 190 1.47 -1.62 4.89
N MET A 191 0.68 -2.14 5.83
CA MET A 191 -0.67 -1.63 6.12
C MET A 191 -0.64 -0.23 6.72
N ASP A 192 0.34 0.05 7.58
CA ASP A 192 0.59 1.36 8.18
C ASP A 192 0.84 2.46 7.12
N GLU A 193 1.51 2.10 6.02
CA GLU A 193 1.70 2.99 4.87
C GLU A 193 0.38 3.33 4.19
N ALA A 194 -0.45 2.31 3.91
CA ALA A 194 -1.75 2.51 3.30
C ALA A 194 -2.71 3.30 4.22
N GLU A 195 -2.74 2.98 5.52
CA GLU A 195 -3.56 3.72 6.51
C GLU A 195 -3.18 5.19 6.59
N LYS A 196 -1.89 5.49 6.51
CA LYS A 196 -1.38 6.86 6.66
C LYS A 196 -1.50 7.71 5.40
N LEU A 197 -1.28 7.14 4.23
CA LEU A 197 -1.15 7.88 2.98
C LEU A 197 -2.38 7.83 2.10
N ALA A 198 -3.13 6.71 2.09
CA ALA A 198 -4.14 6.47 1.09
C ALA A 198 -5.46 7.20 1.39
N ASP A 199 -6.04 7.79 0.35
CA ASP A 199 -7.44 8.23 0.32
C ASP A 199 -8.36 7.05 0.02
N LYS A 200 -7.88 6.13 -0.82
CA LYS A 200 -8.56 4.91 -1.21
C LYS A 200 -7.60 3.73 -1.13
N VAL A 201 -8.06 2.65 -0.55
CA VAL A 201 -7.40 1.34 -0.51
C VAL A 201 -8.20 0.38 -1.39
N VAL A 202 -7.50 -0.39 -2.20
CA VAL A 202 -8.05 -1.49 -3.00
C VAL A 202 -7.33 -2.77 -2.60
N ILE A 203 -8.05 -3.72 -2.03
CA ILE A 203 -7.51 -5.03 -1.66
C ILE A 203 -7.74 -5.99 -2.81
N ILE A 204 -6.65 -6.57 -3.32
CA ILE A 204 -6.73 -7.57 -4.39
C ILE A 204 -6.20 -8.92 -3.90
N ASP A 205 -6.91 -9.98 -4.26
CA ASP A 205 -6.44 -11.36 -4.10
C ASP A 205 -6.75 -12.16 -5.38
N ARG A 206 -5.83 -13.00 -5.79
CA ARG A 206 -5.95 -13.89 -6.97
C ARG A 206 -6.42 -13.17 -8.25
N GLY A 207 -5.96 -11.93 -8.45
CA GLY A 207 -6.25 -11.15 -9.63
C GLY A 207 -7.61 -10.45 -9.66
N THR A 208 -8.36 -10.46 -8.56
CA THR A 208 -9.67 -9.80 -8.41
C THR A 208 -9.66 -8.78 -7.28
N VAL A 209 -10.54 -7.78 -7.32
CA VAL A 209 -10.79 -6.87 -6.20
C VAL A 209 -11.66 -7.59 -5.18
N VAL A 210 -11.18 -7.68 -3.93
CA VAL A 210 -11.91 -8.30 -2.81
C VAL A 210 -12.67 -7.24 -2.00
N SER A 211 -12.06 -6.05 -1.84
CA SER A 211 -12.68 -4.93 -1.13
C SER A 211 -12.03 -3.62 -1.54
N GLU A 212 -12.76 -2.52 -1.48
CA GLU A 212 -12.24 -1.19 -1.71
C GLU A 212 -12.96 -0.14 -0.88
N GLY A 213 -12.26 0.90 -0.48
CA GLY A 213 -12.82 2.00 0.32
C GLY A 213 -11.74 2.92 0.88
N SER A 214 -12.12 3.95 1.63
CA SER A 214 -11.14 4.68 2.43
C SER A 214 -10.62 3.77 3.56
N PRO A 215 -9.40 4.00 4.09
CA PRO A 215 -8.92 3.25 5.25
C PRO A 215 -9.95 3.20 6.38
N GLN A 216 -10.57 4.34 6.69
CA GLN A 216 -11.57 4.47 7.74
C GLN A 216 -12.86 3.68 7.43
N ALA A 217 -13.29 3.66 6.17
CA ALA A 217 -14.48 2.89 5.77
C ALA A 217 -14.23 1.38 5.86
N LEU A 218 -13.02 0.93 5.55
CA LEU A 218 -12.63 -0.49 5.61
C LEU A 218 -12.43 -0.97 7.06
N THR A 219 -11.79 -0.16 7.90
CA THR A 219 -11.53 -0.53 9.30
C THR A 219 -12.74 -0.32 10.21
N GLY A 220 -13.70 0.53 9.79
CA GLY A 220 -14.82 0.92 10.63
C GLY A 220 -14.43 1.88 11.76
N ALA A 221 -15.44 2.27 12.56
CA ALA A 221 -15.24 3.10 13.75
C ALA A 221 -15.16 2.27 15.04
N GLU A 222 -15.38 0.98 14.94
CA GLU A 222 -15.49 0.09 16.08
C GLU A 222 -14.14 -0.15 16.75
N ARG A 223 -14.16 -0.21 18.05
CA ARG A 223 -13.02 -0.60 18.87
C ARG A 223 -13.10 -2.09 19.13
N GLN A 224 -11.94 -2.71 19.25
CA GLN A 224 -11.78 -4.11 19.63
C GLN A 224 -11.01 -4.17 20.94
N LEU A 225 -11.39 -5.10 21.80
CA LEU A 225 -10.58 -5.47 22.95
C LEU A 225 -9.66 -6.62 22.55
N ARG A 226 -8.37 -6.45 22.77
CA ARG A 226 -7.36 -7.47 22.46
C ARG A 226 -6.60 -7.87 23.73
N PHE A 227 -6.26 -9.13 23.84
CA PHE A 227 -5.36 -9.63 24.87
C PHE A 227 -4.65 -10.89 24.39
N ARG A 228 -3.53 -11.21 25.06
CA ARG A 228 -2.83 -12.47 24.86
C ARG A 228 -3.04 -13.38 26.06
N ALA A 229 -3.18 -14.68 25.80
CA ALA A 229 -3.27 -15.70 26.81
C ALA A 229 -2.80 -17.06 26.25
N ARG A 230 -2.86 -18.13 27.06
CA ARG A 230 -2.60 -19.47 26.56
C ARG A 230 -3.52 -19.80 25.39
N PRO A 231 -3.03 -20.52 24.35
CA PRO A 231 -3.86 -20.94 23.23
C PRO A 231 -5.01 -21.87 23.63
N GLY A 232 -6.11 -21.81 22.86
CA GLY A 232 -7.21 -22.76 22.97
C GLY A 232 -8.11 -22.56 24.18
N LEU A 233 -8.38 -21.31 24.57
CA LEU A 233 -9.39 -20.99 25.57
C LEU A 233 -10.79 -21.30 25.05
N ASP A 234 -11.64 -21.84 25.92
CA ASP A 234 -13.06 -22.01 25.64
C ASP A 234 -13.74 -20.64 25.76
N LEU A 235 -14.18 -20.11 24.62
CA LEU A 235 -14.80 -18.78 24.55
C LEU A 235 -16.33 -18.84 24.67
N ASP A 236 -16.96 -19.99 24.75
CA ASP A 236 -18.43 -20.14 24.73
C ASP A 236 -19.07 -19.52 25.99
N GLU A 237 -18.44 -19.72 27.15
CA GLU A 237 -18.90 -19.07 28.39
C GLU A 237 -18.72 -17.58 28.36
N LEU A 238 -17.56 -17.12 27.85
CA LEU A 238 -17.28 -15.70 27.67
C LEU A 238 -18.33 -15.06 26.73
N LEU A 239 -18.60 -15.68 25.58
CA LEU A 239 -19.61 -15.18 24.63
C LEU A 239 -20.99 -15.05 25.24
N THR A 240 -21.36 -15.98 26.15
CA THR A 240 -22.64 -15.93 26.86
C THR A 240 -22.70 -14.76 27.86
N ALA A 241 -21.59 -14.38 28.46
CA ALA A 241 -21.48 -13.29 29.41
C ALA A 241 -21.33 -11.91 28.77
N LEU A 242 -20.86 -11.85 27.50
CA LEU A 242 -20.67 -10.59 26.79
C LEU A 242 -21.99 -9.91 26.40
N PRO A 243 -22.00 -8.57 26.25
CA PRO A 243 -23.15 -7.83 25.75
C PRO A 243 -23.62 -8.35 24.38
N THR A 244 -24.91 -8.30 24.13
CA THR A 244 -25.53 -8.77 22.88
C THR A 244 -24.88 -8.11 21.66
N GLY A 245 -24.49 -8.91 20.67
CA GLY A 245 -23.81 -8.44 19.45
C GLY A 245 -22.29 -8.40 19.56
N SER A 246 -21.72 -8.86 20.68
CA SER A 246 -20.27 -9.06 20.79
C SER A 246 -19.86 -10.40 20.17
N THR A 247 -18.65 -10.43 19.61
CA THR A 247 -17.99 -11.65 19.14
C THR A 247 -16.64 -11.80 19.83
N ALA A 248 -16.18 -13.03 19.99
CA ALA A 248 -14.86 -13.35 20.52
C ALA A 248 -14.20 -14.38 19.63
N LYS A 249 -12.94 -14.18 19.28
CA LYS A 249 -12.16 -15.10 18.45
C LYS A 249 -10.71 -15.18 18.88
N GLU A 250 -10.07 -16.32 18.65
CA GLU A 250 -8.63 -16.50 18.76
C GLU A 250 -8.02 -16.39 17.35
N SER A 251 -7.14 -15.42 17.11
CA SER A 251 -6.43 -15.27 15.83
C SER A 251 -5.29 -14.25 15.93
N PRO A 252 -4.00 -14.66 15.74
CA PRO A 252 -3.50 -16.04 15.69
C PRO A 252 -3.51 -16.74 17.05
N SER A 253 -3.01 -17.97 17.13
CA SER A 253 -3.00 -18.77 18.36
C SER A 253 -2.44 -18.01 19.56
N GLY A 254 -3.20 -17.98 20.66
CA GLY A 254 -2.88 -17.23 21.88
C GLY A 254 -3.21 -15.74 21.85
N HIS A 255 -3.75 -15.21 20.76
CA HIS A 255 -4.21 -13.83 20.63
C HIS A 255 -5.73 -13.82 20.52
N TYR A 256 -6.36 -13.07 21.41
CA TYR A 256 -7.81 -13.01 21.51
C TYR A 256 -8.30 -11.63 21.14
N VAL A 257 -9.33 -11.59 20.31
CA VAL A 257 -9.97 -10.35 19.83
C VAL A 257 -11.45 -10.43 20.16
N ILE A 258 -11.94 -9.42 20.85
CA ILE A 258 -13.35 -9.26 21.17
C ILE A 258 -13.86 -8.02 20.44
N GLU A 259 -14.87 -8.20 19.61
CA GLU A 259 -15.53 -7.16 18.85
C GLU A 259 -16.90 -6.85 19.45
N GLY A 260 -17.34 -5.60 19.35
CA GLY A 260 -18.60 -5.14 19.88
C GLY A 260 -18.49 -3.73 20.48
N HIS A 261 -19.47 -3.35 21.31
CA HIS A 261 -19.41 -2.07 22.00
C HIS A 261 -18.40 -2.12 23.15
N VAL A 262 -17.14 -1.75 22.86
CA VAL A 262 -16.05 -1.79 23.85
C VAL A 262 -16.16 -0.61 24.81
N GLY A 263 -16.72 -0.88 25.97
CA GLY A 263 -16.87 0.03 27.10
C GLY A 263 -16.42 -0.60 28.43
N PRO A 264 -16.57 0.13 29.53
CA PRO A 264 -16.18 -0.38 30.88
C PRO A 264 -16.85 -1.71 31.26
N GLU A 265 -18.09 -1.92 30.80
CA GLU A 265 -18.86 -3.14 31.06
C GLU A 265 -18.21 -4.36 30.41
N LEU A 266 -17.88 -4.27 29.11
CA LEU A 266 -17.21 -5.34 28.36
C LEU A 266 -15.84 -5.66 28.97
N LEU A 267 -15.05 -4.62 29.31
CA LEU A 267 -13.77 -4.80 29.98
C LEU A 267 -13.91 -5.52 31.34
N GLY A 268 -14.90 -5.13 32.14
CA GLY A 268 -15.22 -5.76 33.41
C GLY A 268 -15.59 -7.25 33.25
N THR A 269 -16.44 -7.56 32.26
CA THR A 269 -16.85 -8.94 31.96
C THR A 269 -15.66 -9.80 31.57
N VAL A 270 -14.81 -9.33 30.66
CA VAL A 270 -13.65 -10.08 30.19
C VAL A 270 -12.63 -10.30 31.31
N THR A 271 -12.32 -9.28 32.11
CA THR A 271 -11.38 -9.42 33.22
C THR A 271 -11.91 -10.34 34.32
N THR A 272 -13.21 -10.31 34.59
CA THR A 272 -13.87 -11.21 35.56
C THR A 272 -13.82 -12.65 35.07
N TRP A 273 -14.13 -12.88 33.79
CA TRP A 273 -14.04 -14.21 33.19
C TRP A 273 -12.59 -14.75 33.21
N CYS A 274 -11.60 -13.94 32.81
CA CYS A 274 -10.20 -14.34 32.91
C CYS A 274 -9.80 -14.77 34.35
N ALA A 275 -10.27 -14.03 35.34
CA ALA A 275 -10.01 -14.36 36.73
C ALA A 275 -10.68 -15.69 37.17
N ALA A 276 -11.91 -15.95 36.71
CA ALA A 276 -12.64 -17.18 36.99
C ALA A 276 -11.95 -18.41 36.37
N GLU A 277 -11.49 -18.27 35.12
CA GLU A 277 -10.77 -19.31 34.37
C GLU A 277 -9.29 -19.48 34.77
N GLY A 278 -8.78 -18.66 35.71
CA GLY A 278 -7.38 -18.66 36.07
C GLY A 278 -6.45 -18.28 34.89
N VAL A 279 -6.93 -17.44 34.00
CA VAL A 279 -6.23 -16.96 32.79
C VAL A 279 -5.64 -15.60 33.06
N THR A 280 -4.33 -15.45 32.86
CA THR A 280 -3.71 -14.12 32.82
C THR A 280 -3.87 -13.53 31.40
N ALA A 281 -4.58 -12.40 31.31
CA ALA A 281 -4.66 -11.63 30.07
C ALA A 281 -3.45 -10.69 29.99
N ASP A 282 -2.48 -11.04 29.15
CA ASP A 282 -1.32 -10.21 28.89
C ASP A 282 -1.67 -9.20 27.77
N ASP A 283 -1.05 -8.01 27.79
CA ASP A 283 -1.21 -6.94 26.78
C ASP A 283 -2.67 -6.57 26.50
N LEU A 284 -3.51 -6.55 27.54
CA LEU A 284 -4.92 -6.15 27.41
C LEU A 284 -4.99 -4.70 26.90
N SER A 285 -5.52 -4.52 25.70
CA SER A 285 -5.60 -3.21 25.04
C SER A 285 -6.95 -3.02 24.34
N VAL A 286 -7.37 -1.76 24.25
CA VAL A 286 -8.52 -1.35 23.44
C VAL A 286 -8.02 -0.60 22.24
N GLU A 287 -8.11 -1.23 21.09
CA GLU A 287 -7.57 -0.72 19.85
C GLU A 287 -8.67 -0.54 18.79
N ARG A 288 -8.39 0.24 17.77
CA ARG A 288 -9.23 0.27 16.58
C ARG A 288 -8.83 -0.91 15.69
N ARG A 289 -9.82 -1.44 14.98
CA ARG A 289 -9.56 -2.41 13.91
C ARG A 289 -8.59 -1.79 12.89
N THR A 290 -7.59 -2.54 12.48
CA THR A 290 -6.57 -2.13 11.52
C THR A 290 -6.87 -2.66 10.11
N LEU A 291 -6.22 -2.11 9.09
CA LEU A 291 -6.28 -2.69 7.74
C LEU A 291 -5.70 -4.12 7.71
N GLU A 292 -4.78 -4.46 8.61
CA GLU A 292 -4.24 -5.81 8.73
C GLU A 292 -5.32 -6.81 9.16
N ASP A 293 -6.17 -6.43 10.10
CA ASP A 293 -7.32 -7.26 10.52
C ASP A 293 -8.30 -7.50 9.37
N VAL A 294 -8.63 -6.42 8.64
CA VAL A 294 -9.50 -6.50 7.47
C VAL A 294 -8.90 -7.41 6.39
N PHE A 295 -7.61 -7.25 6.15
CA PHE A 295 -6.91 -8.04 5.15
C PHE A 295 -6.89 -9.52 5.51
N LEU A 296 -6.54 -9.87 6.75
CA LEU A 296 -6.56 -11.25 7.28
C LEU A 296 -7.94 -11.90 7.15
N GLU A 297 -8.98 -11.16 7.49
CA GLU A 297 -10.36 -11.64 7.40
C GLU A 297 -10.77 -11.94 5.95
N LEU A 298 -10.42 -11.04 5.01
CA LEU A 298 -10.80 -11.16 3.61
C LEU A 298 -9.98 -12.20 2.83
N THR A 299 -8.70 -12.38 3.18
CA THR A 299 -7.78 -13.23 2.41
C THR A 299 -7.42 -14.54 3.12
N GLY A 300 -7.66 -14.63 4.43
CA GLY A 300 -7.25 -15.77 5.27
C GLY A 300 -5.72 -15.95 5.38
N ARG A 301 -4.94 -14.93 5.05
CA ARG A 301 -3.47 -14.99 4.99
C ARG A 301 -2.85 -13.71 5.54
N GLU A 302 -1.74 -13.85 6.27
CA GLU A 302 -0.88 -12.72 6.59
C GLU A 302 -0.13 -12.21 5.35
N LEU A 303 0.10 -10.90 5.27
CA LEU A 303 1.03 -10.33 4.29
C LEU A 303 2.46 -10.68 4.72
N ARG A 304 3.12 -11.51 3.94
CA ARG A 304 4.55 -11.84 4.09
C ARG A 304 5.34 -11.26 2.94
#